data_f82d74319aeff3cfed2a126270f33392
#
_entry.id   f82d74319aeff3cfed2a126270f33392
#
_cell.length_a   1.000
_cell.length_b   1.000
_cell.length_c   1.000
_cell.angle_alpha   90.00
_cell.angle_beta   90.00
_cell.angle_gamma   90.00
#
_symmetry.space_group_name_H-M   'P 1'
#
loop_
_entity.id
_entity.type
_entity.pdbx_description
1 polymer ?
#
loop_
_entity_poly.entity_id
_entity_poly.type
_entity_poly.pdbx_seq_one_letter_code
_entity_poly.pdbx_strand_id
1 'polypeptide(L)'
;MTSFAVESVPAVGEPAPDFALPSTGGGTVSLSSFRGERHVLIAFFPLAFTSTCTEELCGFTDDFDRFEGESVEVLSISVDSVPTLAEYRRKYDMKVQLLSDFRREVSRAYGVLLEGPFFANRAYFLVDRSGVVRWAHVEENPGRRRQNSELLEQIALLG
;
A
#
# COMPACT_ATOMS: atom_id res chain seq x y z
N MET A 1 8.94 -26.60 2.90
CA MET A 1 8.66 -25.84 2.79
C MET A 1 9.10 -24.93 2.71
N THR A 2 9.29 -24.80 2.82
CA THR A 2 9.61 -23.97 2.62
C THR A 2 9.45 -22.89 1.87
N SER A 3 9.08 -22.97 1.06
CA SER A 3 8.81 -22.03 0.02
C SER A 3 8.06 -20.82 0.48
N PHE A 4 7.12 -20.99 1.30
CA PHE A 4 6.39 -19.86 1.82
C PHE A 4 7.25 -18.93 2.66
N ALA A 5 8.40 -19.39 3.08
CA ALA A 5 9.32 -18.56 3.84
C ALA A 5 10.05 -17.55 2.96
N VAL A 6 10.00 -17.72 1.64
CA VAL A 6 10.71 -16.86 0.70
C VAL A 6 9.75 -16.40 -0.38
N GLU A 7 8.80 -15.57 0.05
CA GLU A 7 7.87 -14.99 -0.90
C GLU A 7 8.61 -13.99 -1.77
N SER A 8 8.35 -14.06 -3.06
CA SER A 8 8.94 -13.12 -4.03
C SER A 8 8.08 -11.88 -4.14
N VAL A 9 8.74 -10.76 -4.46
CA VAL A 9 8.03 -9.56 -4.84
C VAL A 9 7.30 -9.84 -6.16
N PRO A 10 6.00 -9.55 -6.26
CA PRO A 10 5.27 -9.75 -7.51
C PRO A 10 5.89 -8.96 -8.65
N ALA A 11 6.05 -9.60 -9.80
CA ALA A 11 6.68 -8.98 -10.96
C ALA A 11 5.66 -8.22 -11.78
N VAL A 12 6.14 -7.20 -12.50
CA VAL A 12 5.33 -6.47 -13.47
C VAL A 12 4.83 -7.47 -14.52
N GLY A 13 3.54 -7.41 -14.81
CA GLY A 13 2.89 -8.32 -15.76
C GLY A 13 2.21 -9.51 -15.08
N GLU A 14 2.45 -9.73 -13.80
CA GLU A 14 1.82 -10.83 -13.06
C GLU A 14 0.58 -10.33 -12.32
N PRO A 15 -0.38 -11.23 -12.06
CA PRO A 15 -1.50 -10.85 -11.19
C PRO A 15 -1.00 -10.49 -9.80
N ALA A 16 -1.52 -9.39 -9.26
CA ALA A 16 -1.20 -9.00 -7.88
C ALA A 16 -1.89 -9.98 -6.93
N PRO A 17 -1.20 -10.48 -5.89
CA PRO A 17 -1.84 -11.33 -4.90
C PRO A 17 -3.05 -10.63 -4.28
N ASP A 18 -4.20 -11.29 -4.27
CA ASP A 18 -5.40 -10.72 -3.67
C ASP A 18 -5.28 -10.74 -2.15
N PHE A 19 -6.03 -9.88 -1.51
CA PHE A 19 -6.07 -9.82 -0.05
C PHE A 19 -7.38 -9.20 0.41
N ALA A 20 -7.69 -9.40 1.68
CA ALA A 20 -8.83 -8.77 2.32
C ALA A 20 -8.35 -8.35 3.71
N LEU A 21 -8.30 -7.04 3.96
CA LEU A 21 -7.75 -6.51 5.21
C LEU A 21 -8.72 -5.56 5.88
N PRO A 22 -8.74 -5.55 7.24
CA PRO A 22 -9.57 -4.59 7.97
C PRO A 22 -9.11 -3.16 7.69
N SER A 23 -10.08 -2.26 7.58
CA SER A 23 -9.84 -0.87 7.20
C SER A 23 -10.27 0.08 8.30
N THR A 24 -9.62 1.25 8.36
CA THR A 24 -10.03 2.33 9.26
C THR A 24 -11.40 2.90 8.90
N GLY A 25 -11.86 2.66 7.67
CA GLY A 25 -13.20 3.07 7.26
C GLY A 25 -14.30 2.11 7.72
N GLY A 26 -13.93 1.06 8.44
CA GLY A 26 -14.85 0.01 8.88
C GLY A 26 -14.90 -1.12 7.87
N GLY A 27 -15.17 -2.32 8.36
CA GLY A 27 -15.24 -3.51 7.51
C GLY A 27 -13.91 -3.90 6.91
N THR A 28 -13.97 -4.67 5.85
CA THR A 28 -12.82 -5.26 5.19
C THR A 28 -12.74 -4.74 3.75
N VAL A 29 -11.52 -4.45 3.29
CA VAL A 29 -11.26 -4.03 1.91
C VAL A 29 -10.51 -5.12 1.20
N SER A 30 -11.01 -5.55 0.04
CA SER A 30 -10.36 -6.56 -0.79
C SER A 30 -9.80 -5.91 -2.05
N LEU A 31 -8.59 -6.31 -2.45
CA LEU A 31 -8.00 -5.80 -3.68
C LEU A 31 -8.90 -6.12 -4.89
N SER A 32 -9.44 -7.33 -4.93
CA SER A 32 -10.26 -7.78 -6.05
C SER A 32 -11.55 -6.97 -6.23
N SER A 33 -12.00 -6.24 -5.21
CA SER A 33 -13.21 -5.44 -5.31
C SER A 33 -13.05 -4.25 -6.25
N PHE A 34 -11.82 -3.89 -6.59
CA PHE A 34 -11.55 -2.78 -7.51
C PHE A 34 -11.42 -3.22 -8.97
N ARG A 35 -11.44 -4.51 -9.24
CA ARG A 35 -11.35 -5.01 -10.62
C ARG A 35 -12.48 -4.48 -11.47
N GLY A 36 -12.13 -3.98 -12.66
CA GLY A 36 -13.09 -3.41 -13.57
C GLY A 36 -13.54 -2.00 -13.17
N GLU A 37 -13.10 -1.51 -12.02
CA GLU A 37 -13.53 -0.24 -11.46
C GLU A 37 -12.42 0.80 -11.45
N ARG A 38 -11.34 0.51 -10.74
CA ARG A 38 -10.28 1.47 -10.50
C ARG A 38 -8.92 0.80 -10.54
N HIS A 39 -7.90 1.58 -10.85
CA HIS A 39 -6.51 1.18 -10.58
C HIS A 39 -6.28 1.30 -9.08
N VAL A 40 -5.32 0.57 -8.56
CA VAL A 40 -4.99 0.61 -7.13
C VAL A 40 -3.49 0.86 -6.96
N LEU A 41 -3.15 1.85 -6.14
CA LEU A 41 -1.78 2.02 -5.69
C LEU A 41 -1.69 1.45 -4.28
N ILE A 42 -0.99 0.35 -4.13
CA ILE A 42 -0.74 -0.27 -2.83
C ILE A 42 0.55 0.34 -2.28
N ALA A 43 0.47 0.97 -1.13
CA ALA A 43 1.64 1.58 -0.49
C ALA A 43 1.85 0.94 0.89
N PHE A 44 2.83 0.05 0.97
CA PHE A 44 3.24 -0.53 2.26
C PHE A 44 4.10 0.49 3.01
N PHE A 45 3.84 0.66 4.30
CA PHE A 45 4.68 1.50 5.15
C PHE A 45 4.98 0.79 6.45
N PRO A 46 6.15 1.09 7.07
CA PRO A 46 6.59 0.33 8.24
C PRO A 46 5.71 0.45 9.48
N LEU A 47 5.53 1.66 9.99
CA LEU A 47 4.79 1.85 11.25
C LEU A 47 4.16 3.23 11.31
N ALA A 48 2.94 3.28 11.84
CA ALA A 48 2.24 4.52 12.13
C ALA A 48 3.06 5.37 13.12
N PHE A 49 2.86 6.67 13.06
CA PHE A 49 3.46 7.66 13.97
C PHE A 49 4.96 7.83 13.84
N THR A 50 5.57 7.32 12.76
CA THR A 50 6.97 7.58 12.45
C THR A 50 7.06 8.72 11.44
N SER A 51 8.20 9.44 11.40
CA SER A 51 8.30 10.69 10.63
C SER A 51 8.14 10.52 9.13
N THR A 52 8.86 9.58 8.52
CA THR A 52 8.77 9.38 7.07
C THR A 52 7.40 8.86 6.66
N CYS A 53 6.81 7.96 7.46
CA CYS A 53 5.47 7.44 7.17
C CYS A 53 4.42 8.56 7.26
N THR A 54 4.52 9.40 8.28
CA THR A 54 3.59 10.52 8.45
C THR A 54 3.69 11.50 7.29
N GLU A 55 4.93 11.82 6.87
CA GLU A 55 5.16 12.69 5.74
C GLU A 55 4.55 12.13 4.45
N GLU A 56 4.73 10.83 4.20
CA GLU A 56 4.20 10.17 3.02
C GLU A 56 2.68 10.16 3.01
N LEU A 57 2.06 9.76 4.12
CA LEU A 57 0.60 9.65 4.18
C LEU A 57 -0.08 11.02 4.17
N CYS A 58 0.52 12.03 4.79
CA CYS A 58 0.03 13.39 4.68
C CYS A 58 0.15 13.89 3.24
N GLY A 59 1.22 13.49 2.55
CA GLY A 59 1.38 13.80 1.13
C GLY A 59 0.27 13.20 0.29
N PHE A 60 -0.12 11.95 0.55
CA PHE A 60 -1.25 11.33 -0.14
C PHE A 60 -2.54 12.10 0.12
N THR A 61 -2.72 12.58 1.34
CA THR A 61 -3.90 13.38 1.68
C THR A 61 -3.92 14.70 0.92
N ASP A 62 -2.76 15.37 0.85
CA ASP A 62 -2.64 16.65 0.13
C ASP A 62 -2.95 16.50 -1.36
N ASP A 63 -2.55 15.39 -1.95
CA ASP A 63 -2.75 15.13 -3.37
C ASP A 63 -3.93 14.20 -3.65
N PHE A 64 -4.79 14.00 -2.67
CA PHE A 64 -5.90 13.04 -2.77
C PHE A 64 -6.72 13.23 -4.04
N ASP A 65 -7.08 14.47 -4.37
CA ASP A 65 -7.90 14.76 -5.54
C ASP A 65 -7.20 14.44 -6.84
N ARG A 66 -5.87 14.52 -6.87
CA ARG A 66 -5.10 14.18 -8.06
C ARG A 66 -5.14 12.68 -8.32
N PHE A 67 -5.03 11.86 -7.25
CA PHE A 67 -5.17 10.40 -7.40
C PHE A 67 -6.59 10.03 -7.79
N GLU A 68 -7.60 10.66 -7.18
CA GLU A 68 -9.00 10.43 -7.54
C GLU A 68 -9.26 10.77 -9.00
N GLY A 69 -8.67 11.86 -9.48
CA GLY A 69 -8.81 12.29 -10.87
C GLY A 69 -8.27 11.29 -11.88
N GLU A 70 -7.30 10.45 -11.46
CA GLU A 70 -6.74 9.41 -12.30
C GLU A 70 -7.44 8.06 -12.12
N SER A 71 -8.54 8.03 -11.38
CA SER A 71 -9.30 6.81 -11.06
C SER A 71 -8.44 5.77 -10.33
N VAL A 72 -7.63 6.24 -9.38
CA VAL A 72 -6.76 5.39 -8.59
C VAL A 72 -7.17 5.42 -7.13
N GLU A 73 -7.32 4.24 -6.54
CA GLU A 73 -7.51 4.10 -5.11
C GLU A 73 -6.16 3.88 -4.46
N VAL A 74 -5.83 4.67 -3.44
CA VAL A 74 -4.59 4.49 -2.68
C VAL A 74 -4.91 3.68 -1.44
N LEU A 75 -4.30 2.51 -1.31
CA LEU A 75 -4.44 1.64 -0.15
C LEU A 75 -3.10 1.60 0.58
N SER A 76 -3.06 2.20 1.76
CA SER A 76 -1.83 2.25 2.57
C SER A 76 -1.91 1.15 3.62
N ILE A 77 -0.90 0.28 3.65
CA ILE A 77 -0.92 -0.96 4.46
C ILE A 77 0.25 -0.97 5.42
N SER A 78 -0.01 -1.22 6.69
CA SER A 78 1.04 -1.47 7.68
C SER A 78 0.64 -2.63 8.57
N VAL A 79 1.58 -3.05 9.43
CA VAL A 79 1.31 -4.13 10.40
C VAL A 79 0.66 -3.61 11.68
N ASP A 80 0.38 -2.33 11.77
CA ASP A 80 -0.31 -1.74 12.93
C ASP A 80 -1.74 -2.26 13.04
N SER A 81 -2.28 -2.26 14.25
CA SER A 81 -3.67 -2.65 14.48
C SER A 81 -4.64 -1.58 13.94
N VAL A 82 -5.90 -1.98 13.71
CA VAL A 82 -6.91 -1.01 13.26
C VAL A 82 -7.08 0.17 14.24
N PRO A 83 -7.17 -0.07 15.56
CA PRO A 83 -7.28 1.08 16.48
C PRO A 83 -6.10 2.04 16.38
N THR A 84 -4.88 1.53 16.23
CA THR A 84 -3.69 2.39 16.07
C THR A 84 -3.80 3.20 14.78
N LEU A 85 -4.17 2.55 13.69
CA LEU A 85 -4.31 3.23 12.39
C LEU A 85 -5.44 4.25 12.40
N ALA A 86 -6.55 3.93 13.09
CA ALA A 86 -7.68 4.85 13.19
C ALA A 86 -7.27 6.12 13.92
N GLU A 87 -6.52 6.00 15.02
CA GLU A 87 -6.02 7.17 15.76
C GLU A 87 -5.02 7.97 14.93
N TYR A 88 -4.17 7.27 14.19
CA TYR A 88 -3.19 7.89 13.30
C TYR A 88 -3.89 8.73 12.23
N ARG A 89 -4.89 8.13 11.59
CA ARG A 89 -5.67 8.80 10.56
C ARG A 89 -6.41 10.02 11.12
N ARG A 90 -6.99 9.88 12.30
CA ARG A 90 -7.72 10.96 12.96
C ARG A 90 -6.80 12.13 13.32
N LYS A 91 -5.63 11.82 13.88
CA LYS A 91 -4.71 12.85 14.34
C LYS A 91 -4.24 13.75 13.21
N TYR A 92 -3.99 13.17 12.04
CA TYR A 92 -3.45 13.91 10.90
C TYR A 92 -4.51 14.19 9.82
N ASP A 93 -5.77 13.90 10.12
CA ASP A 93 -6.89 14.16 9.20
C ASP A 93 -6.63 13.57 7.80
N MET A 94 -6.20 12.31 7.77
CA MET A 94 -5.85 11.65 6.52
C MET A 94 -7.08 11.25 5.72
N LYS A 95 -7.02 11.39 4.40
CA LYS A 95 -8.11 11.05 3.50
C LYS A 95 -8.00 9.64 2.94
N VAL A 96 -6.78 9.11 2.88
CA VAL A 96 -6.55 7.77 2.31
C VAL A 96 -6.98 6.69 3.29
N GLN A 97 -7.33 5.52 2.77
CA GLN A 97 -7.66 4.37 3.60
C GLN A 97 -6.39 3.73 4.13
N LEU A 98 -6.41 3.40 5.42
CA LEU A 98 -5.32 2.68 6.07
C LEU A 98 -5.82 1.27 6.38
N LEU A 99 -5.07 0.27 5.96
CA LEU A 99 -5.42 -1.13 6.12
C LEU A 99 -4.45 -1.81 7.06
N SER A 100 -4.96 -2.70 7.89
CA SER A 100 -4.17 -3.38 8.91
C SER A 100 -3.77 -4.78 8.45
N ASP A 101 -2.46 -4.97 8.27
CA ASP A 101 -1.89 -6.29 8.02
C ASP A 101 -1.26 -6.82 9.32
N PHE A 102 -2.04 -6.80 10.38
CA PHE A 102 -1.57 -7.16 11.73
C PHE A 102 -0.99 -8.56 11.78
N ARG A 103 -1.48 -9.47 10.95
CA ARG A 103 -0.98 -10.85 10.88
C ARG A 103 0.22 -11.00 9.96
N ARG A 104 0.64 -9.96 9.28
CA ARG A 104 1.79 -9.91 8.37
C ARG A 104 1.66 -10.82 7.14
N GLU A 105 0.50 -11.36 6.89
CA GLU A 105 0.28 -12.30 5.78
C GLU A 105 0.44 -11.63 4.42
N VAL A 106 -0.10 -10.43 4.27
CA VAL A 106 -0.05 -9.70 3.00
C VAL A 106 1.38 -9.17 2.76
N SER A 107 2.03 -8.65 3.80
CA SER A 107 3.42 -8.20 3.69
C SER A 107 4.32 -9.36 3.25
N ARG A 108 4.07 -10.58 3.74
CA ARG A 108 4.81 -11.76 3.30
C ARG A 108 4.49 -12.12 1.86
N ALA A 109 3.21 -12.11 1.49
CA ALA A 109 2.79 -12.48 0.14
C ALA A 109 3.38 -11.56 -0.91
N TYR A 110 3.62 -10.28 -0.55
CA TYR A 110 4.22 -9.31 -1.46
C TYR A 110 5.74 -9.26 -1.33
N GLY A 111 6.33 -10.11 -0.48
CA GLY A 111 7.79 -10.18 -0.34
C GLY A 111 8.42 -8.97 0.31
N VAL A 112 7.67 -8.20 1.08
CA VAL A 112 8.16 -6.94 1.65
C VAL A 112 8.31 -6.98 3.18
N LEU A 113 7.98 -8.09 3.82
CA LEU A 113 8.13 -8.18 5.27
C LEU A 113 9.60 -8.29 5.66
N LEU A 114 10.04 -7.38 6.53
CA LEU A 114 11.40 -7.43 7.08
C LEU A 114 11.34 -8.29 8.35
N GLU A 115 11.91 -9.48 8.30
CA GLU A 115 11.76 -10.46 9.38
C GLU A 115 12.35 -10.00 10.71
N GLY A 116 13.49 -9.30 10.68
CA GLY A 116 14.11 -8.80 11.89
C GLY A 116 13.24 -7.82 12.65
N PRO A 117 12.91 -6.66 12.05
CA PRO A 117 12.01 -5.68 12.67
C PRO A 117 10.56 -6.14 12.74
N PHE A 118 10.18 -7.09 11.91
CA PHE A 118 8.85 -7.68 11.85
C PHE A 118 7.77 -6.68 11.42
N PHE A 119 8.14 -5.79 10.50
CA PHE A 119 7.19 -4.89 9.84
C PHE A 119 7.53 -4.81 8.35
N ALA A 120 6.63 -4.18 7.57
CA ALA A 120 6.83 -4.07 6.14
C ALA A 120 7.91 -3.04 5.81
N ASN A 121 8.73 -3.34 4.80
CA ASN A 121 9.55 -2.33 4.17
C ASN A 121 8.63 -1.37 3.40
N ARG A 122 9.10 -0.18 3.10
CA ARG A 122 8.32 0.76 2.29
C ARG A 122 8.36 0.30 0.85
N ALA A 123 7.18 0.11 0.27
CA ALA A 123 7.09 -0.45 -1.08
C ALA A 123 5.80 -0.01 -1.75
N TYR A 124 5.81 0.02 -3.07
CA TYR A 124 4.69 0.48 -3.89
C TYR A 124 4.39 -0.54 -4.98
N PHE A 125 3.11 -0.83 -5.18
CA PHE A 125 2.67 -1.70 -6.25
C PHE A 125 1.49 -1.04 -6.95
N LEU A 126 1.66 -0.73 -8.23
CA LEU A 126 0.59 -0.13 -9.03
C LEU A 126 -0.11 -1.26 -9.78
N VAL A 127 -1.36 -1.48 -9.42
CA VAL A 127 -2.18 -2.58 -9.95
C VAL A 127 -3.26 -1.96 -10.84
N ASP A 128 -3.38 -2.46 -12.08
CA ASP A 128 -4.38 -1.91 -12.99
C ASP A 128 -5.76 -2.50 -12.72
N ARG A 129 -6.76 -2.02 -13.49
CA ARG A 129 -8.14 -2.47 -13.34
C ARG A 129 -8.32 -3.97 -13.58
N SER A 130 -7.38 -4.60 -14.27
CA SER A 130 -7.43 -6.04 -14.52
C SER A 130 -6.80 -6.86 -13.40
N GLY A 131 -6.25 -6.20 -12.38
CA GLY A 131 -5.60 -6.87 -11.27
C GLY A 131 -4.16 -7.25 -11.52
N VAL A 132 -3.53 -6.66 -12.52
CA VAL A 132 -2.15 -6.98 -12.95
C VAL A 132 -1.20 -5.88 -12.46
N VAL A 133 -0.04 -6.29 -11.93
CA VAL A 133 0.99 -5.35 -11.49
C VAL A 133 1.60 -4.67 -12.72
N ARG A 134 1.53 -3.36 -12.77
CA ARG A 134 2.06 -2.57 -13.88
C ARG A 134 3.35 -1.84 -13.52
N TRP A 135 3.58 -1.61 -12.26
CA TRP A 135 4.80 -0.96 -11.76
C TRP A 135 4.98 -1.35 -10.31
N ALA A 136 6.23 -1.50 -9.89
CA ALA A 136 6.56 -1.84 -8.52
C ALA A 136 7.88 -1.21 -8.13
N HIS A 137 7.98 -0.78 -6.88
CA HIS A 137 9.23 -0.25 -6.34
C HIS A 137 9.31 -0.60 -4.85
N VAL A 138 10.38 -1.29 -4.47
CA VAL A 138 10.66 -1.59 -3.07
C VAL A 138 11.87 -0.75 -2.67
N GLU A 139 11.72 0.05 -1.63
CA GLU A 139 12.80 0.94 -1.19
C GLU A 139 13.97 0.15 -0.64
N GLU A 140 15.16 0.71 -0.71
CA GLU A 140 16.36 0.09 -0.16
C GLU A 140 16.27 -0.05 1.36
N ASN A 141 15.62 0.93 2.00
CA ASN A 141 15.39 0.89 3.44
C ASN A 141 14.12 1.65 3.77
N PRO A 142 13.51 1.39 4.95
CA PRO A 142 12.22 1.97 5.29
C PRO A 142 12.21 3.49 5.47
N GLY A 143 13.37 4.13 5.56
CA GLY A 143 13.48 5.58 5.69
C GLY A 143 13.36 6.33 4.38
N ARG A 144 13.34 5.64 3.24
CA ARG A 144 13.25 6.26 1.91
C ARG A 144 11.81 6.17 1.41
N ARG A 145 11.42 7.13 0.58
CA ARG A 145 10.08 7.12 -0.02
C ARG A 145 10.13 7.68 -1.44
N ARG A 146 9.11 7.31 -2.25
CA ARG A 146 8.91 7.92 -3.56
C ARG A 146 8.05 9.17 -3.40
N GLN A 147 8.30 10.18 -4.22
CA GLN A 147 7.50 11.40 -4.20
C GLN A 147 6.21 11.19 -5.01
N ASN A 148 5.16 11.93 -4.66
CA ASN A 148 3.87 11.80 -5.35
C ASN A 148 3.97 12.09 -6.83
N SER A 149 4.83 13.03 -7.23
CA SER A 149 5.03 13.34 -8.65
C SER A 149 5.48 12.11 -9.42
N GLU A 150 6.38 11.31 -8.86
CA GLU A 150 6.86 10.10 -9.49
C GLU A 150 5.74 9.04 -9.57
N LEU A 151 4.98 8.89 -8.49
CA LEU A 151 3.86 7.95 -8.46
C LEU A 151 2.80 8.32 -9.50
N LEU A 152 2.46 9.61 -9.58
CA LEU A 152 1.47 10.09 -10.54
C LEU A 152 1.95 9.93 -11.98
N GLU A 153 3.26 10.07 -12.22
CA GLU A 153 3.85 9.80 -13.52
C GLU A 153 3.61 8.36 -13.95
N GLN A 154 3.86 7.41 -13.05
CA GLN A 154 3.64 5.99 -13.34
C GLN A 154 2.17 5.70 -13.61
N ILE A 155 1.29 6.32 -12.84
CA ILE A 155 -0.16 6.16 -13.03
C ILE A 155 -0.58 6.66 -14.40
N ALA A 156 -0.04 7.79 -14.84
CA ALA A 156 -0.38 8.36 -16.14
C ALA A 156 -0.03 7.41 -17.29
N LEU A 157 0.97 6.54 -17.11
CA LEU A 157 1.36 5.58 -18.14
C LEU A 157 0.37 4.43 -18.32
N LEU A 158 -0.57 4.28 -17.40
CA LEU A 158 -1.59 3.24 -17.51
C LEU A 158 -2.65 3.57 -18.57
N GLY A 159 -2.80 4.80 -18.89
CA GLY A 159 -3.80 5.25 -19.85
C GLY A 159 -5.17 5.42 -19.23
#